data_f0679cba14c8adea27fe41552671e19b
#
_entry.id   f0679cba14c8adea27fe41552671e19b
#
_cell.length_a   1.000
_cell.length_b   1.000
_cell.length_c   1.000
_cell.angle_alpha   90.00
_cell.angle_beta   90.00
_cell.angle_gamma   90.00
#
_symmetry.space_group_name_H-M   'P 1'
#
loop_
_entity.id
_entity.type
_entity.pdbx_description
1 polymer ?
#
loop_
_entity_poly.entity_id
_entity_poly.type
_entity_poly.pdbx_seq_one_letter_code
_entity_poly.pdbx_strand_id
1 'polypeptide(L)'
;MAKEFWRWKEYNWRDENLDPKSGGIISSGIDVGSVSSQAVIMVDGKLFAFSNMRTGSDSPNSAHNAVNWALEGTGLELKDLNYVVGTGYGRVNVPFANRAITEIACHARGANFMYGPAVRTILDMGGQDCKAIRCDEKGKVTNFLMNDKCAAGTGRGMEVFADMLQIPIEEVGEMSYQVESEPAPVSSTCVVFAKSEAAGLLRSGWPKNLVLAAYCSAMAHRVVSLLDRLGMEKEFAITGGIAKNSGVVRRLEGELKITALKTEYDTQIAGALGAALFAKALFEKAGK
;
A
#
# COMPACT_ATOMS: atom_id res chain seq x y z
N MET A 1 -25.78 -5.35 4.16
CA MET A 1 -25.01 -4.10 4.14
C MET A 1 -24.76 -3.72 2.68
N ALA A 2 -24.95 -2.46 2.31
CA ALA A 2 -24.59 -2.02 0.96
C ALA A 2 -23.11 -2.30 0.71
N LYS A 3 -22.79 -2.90 -0.44
CA LYS A 3 -21.41 -3.24 -0.79
C LYS A 3 -20.64 -1.92 -0.93
N GLU A 4 -19.58 -1.74 -0.12
CA GLU A 4 -18.76 -0.53 -0.15
C GLU A 4 -17.83 -0.54 -1.37
N PHE A 5 -18.43 -0.30 -2.56
CA PHE A 5 -17.76 -0.32 -3.87
C PHE A 5 -16.64 0.72 -4.02
N TRP A 6 -16.61 1.73 -3.14
CA TRP A 6 -15.58 2.79 -3.12
C TRP A 6 -14.28 2.39 -2.43
N ARG A 7 -14.13 1.10 -2.06
CA ARG A 7 -12.94 0.55 -1.41
C ARG A 7 -12.48 -0.71 -2.11
N TRP A 8 -11.17 -0.94 -2.06
CA TRP A 8 -10.58 -2.18 -2.52
C TRP A 8 -11.18 -3.38 -1.77
N LYS A 9 -11.31 -4.50 -2.47
CA LYS A 9 -11.82 -5.75 -1.88
C LYS A 9 -10.87 -6.24 -0.80
N GLU A 10 -11.44 -6.75 0.27
CA GLU A 10 -10.73 -7.52 1.28
C GLU A 10 -10.59 -8.96 0.79
N TYR A 11 -9.43 -9.56 1.00
CA TYR A 11 -9.19 -10.95 0.64
C TYR A 11 -7.97 -11.51 1.35
N ASN A 12 -7.87 -12.86 1.39
CA ASN A 12 -6.69 -13.61 1.75
C ASN A 12 -6.23 -14.45 0.56
N TRP A 13 -4.99 -14.88 0.61
CA TRP A 13 -4.37 -15.76 -0.38
C TRP A 13 -3.34 -16.65 0.29
N ARG A 14 -3.15 -17.86 -0.26
CA ARG A 14 -2.08 -18.78 0.13
C ARG A 14 -1.49 -19.51 -1.08
N ASP A 15 -0.23 -19.89 -0.96
CA ASP A 15 0.42 -20.81 -1.89
C ASP A 15 0.06 -22.25 -1.50
N GLU A 16 -0.73 -22.94 -2.34
CA GLU A 16 -1.15 -24.32 -2.10
C GLU A 16 -0.05 -25.34 -2.36
N ASN A 17 1.05 -24.94 -3.04
CA ASN A 17 2.17 -25.82 -3.35
C ASN A 17 3.24 -25.84 -2.26
N LEU A 18 3.15 -24.96 -1.27
CA LEU A 18 4.14 -24.83 -0.19
C LEU A 18 3.60 -25.49 1.07
N ASP A 19 4.29 -26.52 1.57
CA ASP A 19 3.97 -27.15 2.85
C ASP A 19 4.65 -26.40 4.00
N PRO A 20 3.90 -25.71 4.87
CA PRO A 20 4.48 -24.99 5.98
C PRO A 20 5.03 -25.88 7.08
N LYS A 21 4.68 -27.18 7.08
CA LYS A 21 5.11 -28.18 8.08
C LYS A 21 6.33 -28.99 7.63
N SER A 22 6.86 -28.75 6.44
CA SER A 22 8.07 -29.43 5.93
C SER A 22 9.36 -29.11 6.69
N GLY A 23 9.27 -28.28 7.72
CA GLY A 23 10.38 -27.75 8.51
C GLY A 23 10.82 -26.40 7.96
N GLY A 24 11.34 -25.54 8.82
CA GLY A 24 11.80 -24.23 8.44
C GLY A 24 11.32 -23.12 9.37
N ILE A 25 11.74 -21.90 9.06
CA ILE A 25 11.38 -20.71 9.85
C ILE A 25 10.06 -20.15 9.31
N ILE A 26 9.03 -20.16 10.17
CA ILE A 26 7.74 -19.51 9.88
C ILE A 26 7.79 -18.11 10.50
N SER A 27 7.92 -17.09 9.66
CA SER A 27 7.98 -15.70 10.09
C SER A 27 6.74 -14.94 9.64
N SER A 28 6.32 -13.94 10.42
CA SER A 28 5.15 -13.12 10.09
C SER A 28 5.43 -11.64 10.24
N GLY A 29 4.81 -10.86 9.37
CA GLY A 29 4.74 -9.41 9.45
C GLY A 29 3.30 -8.95 9.50
N ILE A 30 3.00 -8.05 10.44
CA ILE A 30 1.66 -7.50 10.64
C ILE A 30 1.75 -5.99 10.43
N ASP A 31 1.14 -5.52 9.37
CA ASP A 31 1.03 -4.08 9.08
C ASP A 31 -0.35 -3.58 9.51
N VAL A 32 -0.40 -2.78 10.56
CA VAL A 32 -1.62 -2.15 11.02
C VAL A 32 -1.61 -0.70 10.55
N GLY A 33 -2.12 -0.49 9.36
CA GLY A 33 -2.27 0.83 8.76
C GLY A 33 -3.51 1.57 9.27
N SER A 34 -3.64 2.85 8.90
CA SER A 34 -4.78 3.70 9.31
C SER A 34 -6.12 3.34 8.62
N VAL A 35 -6.08 2.69 7.46
CA VAL A 35 -7.26 2.33 6.66
C VAL A 35 -7.36 0.83 6.42
N SER A 36 -6.23 0.17 6.18
CA SER A 36 -6.17 -1.27 5.97
C SER A 36 -5.07 -1.92 6.80
N SER A 37 -5.27 -3.19 7.15
CA SER A 37 -4.32 -4.02 7.88
C SER A 37 -4.00 -5.26 7.04
N GLN A 38 -2.73 -5.63 7.01
CA GLN A 38 -2.23 -6.80 6.31
C GLN A 38 -1.44 -7.70 7.26
N ALA A 39 -1.59 -9.00 7.08
CA ALA A 39 -0.70 -9.98 7.66
C ALA A 39 -0.04 -10.79 6.55
N VAL A 40 1.25 -11.00 6.65
CA VAL A 40 2.03 -11.86 5.74
C VAL A 40 2.69 -12.96 6.53
N ILE A 41 2.55 -14.20 6.05
CA ILE A 41 3.20 -15.40 6.57
C ILE A 41 4.23 -15.84 5.54
N MET A 42 5.46 -16.04 5.97
CA MET A 42 6.54 -16.57 5.15
C MET A 42 7.09 -17.86 5.73
N VAL A 43 7.42 -18.81 4.86
CA VAL A 43 8.13 -20.06 5.22
C VAL A 43 9.48 -20.00 4.55
N ASP A 44 10.55 -20.02 5.33
CA ASP A 44 11.95 -19.91 4.87
C ASP A 44 12.24 -18.72 3.96
N GLY A 45 11.48 -17.63 4.12
CA GLY A 45 11.63 -16.44 3.31
C GLY A 45 10.87 -16.46 1.98
N LYS A 46 10.02 -17.47 1.74
CA LYS A 46 9.05 -17.52 0.64
C LYS A 46 7.69 -17.08 1.13
N LEU A 47 6.98 -16.28 0.34
CA LEU A 47 5.60 -15.89 0.64
C LEU A 47 4.71 -17.14 0.65
N PHE A 48 4.08 -17.42 1.79
CA PHE A 48 3.19 -18.58 1.93
C PHE A 48 1.72 -18.17 1.97
N ALA A 49 1.38 -17.17 2.78
CA ALA A 49 0.01 -16.70 2.90
C ALA A 49 -0.04 -15.22 3.26
N PHE A 50 -1.13 -14.57 2.92
CA PHE A 50 -1.40 -13.21 3.39
C PHE A 50 -2.91 -12.93 3.51
N SER A 51 -3.23 -11.90 4.27
CA SER A 51 -4.53 -11.25 4.28
C SER A 51 -4.39 -9.76 4.01
N ASN A 52 -5.41 -9.18 3.40
CA ASN A 52 -5.57 -7.74 3.19
C ASN A 52 -7.00 -7.36 3.57
N MET A 53 -7.16 -6.63 4.67
CA MET A 53 -8.45 -6.28 5.24
C MET A 53 -8.47 -4.85 5.74
N ARG A 54 -9.63 -4.37 6.12
CA ARG A 54 -9.77 -3.05 6.72
C ARG A 54 -9.27 -3.02 8.15
N THR A 55 -8.64 -1.92 8.51
CA THR A 55 -8.39 -1.58 9.90
C THR A 55 -9.70 -1.13 10.55
N GLY A 56 -10.10 -1.80 11.61
CA GLY A 56 -11.20 -1.38 12.46
C GLY A 56 -10.83 -0.22 13.37
N SER A 57 -11.71 0.13 14.29
CA SER A 57 -11.47 1.17 15.31
C SER A 57 -10.47 0.74 16.39
N ASP A 58 -10.16 -0.53 16.49
CA ASP A 58 -9.30 -1.15 17.50
C ASP A 58 -8.10 -1.82 16.79
N SER A 59 -6.91 -1.26 16.98
CA SER A 59 -5.67 -1.76 16.35
C SER A 59 -5.29 -3.17 16.82
N PRO A 60 -5.33 -3.53 18.12
CA PRO A 60 -5.10 -4.90 18.59
C PRO A 60 -6.02 -5.92 17.92
N ASN A 61 -7.31 -5.66 17.86
CA ASN A 61 -8.27 -6.54 17.20
C ASN A 61 -8.03 -6.63 15.69
N SER A 62 -7.67 -5.52 15.04
CA SER A 62 -7.33 -5.51 13.62
C SER A 62 -6.11 -6.38 13.33
N ALA A 63 -5.08 -6.35 14.20
CA ALA A 63 -3.91 -7.21 14.09
C ALA A 63 -4.27 -8.69 14.23
N HIS A 64 -5.08 -9.05 15.24
CA HIS A 64 -5.55 -10.43 15.43
C HIS A 64 -6.39 -10.91 14.25
N ASN A 65 -7.33 -10.11 13.79
CA ASN A 65 -8.18 -10.47 12.65
C ASN A 65 -7.35 -10.69 11.37
N ALA A 66 -6.38 -9.81 11.10
CA ALA A 66 -5.50 -9.94 9.94
C ALA A 66 -4.69 -11.23 9.98
N VAL A 67 -4.00 -11.54 11.10
CA VAL A 67 -3.20 -12.75 11.19
C VAL A 67 -4.05 -14.01 11.17
N ASN A 68 -5.19 -14.02 11.86
CA ASN A 68 -6.08 -15.18 11.86
C ASN A 68 -6.63 -15.46 10.46
N TRP A 69 -6.96 -14.41 9.71
CA TRP A 69 -7.44 -14.57 8.34
C TRP A 69 -6.34 -15.01 7.37
N ALA A 70 -5.08 -14.59 7.57
CA ALA A 70 -3.94 -15.11 6.82
C ALA A 70 -3.64 -16.58 7.13
N LEU A 71 -3.92 -17.03 8.37
CA LEU A 71 -3.71 -18.43 8.82
C LEU A 71 -4.89 -19.35 8.46
N GLU A 72 -6.02 -18.80 8.06
CA GLU A 72 -7.22 -19.59 7.75
C GLU A 72 -6.95 -20.62 6.65
N GLY A 73 -7.26 -21.89 6.93
CA GLY A 73 -7.06 -23.01 5.98
C GLY A 73 -5.61 -23.41 5.75
N THR A 74 -4.61 -22.81 6.42
CA THR A 74 -3.19 -23.15 6.29
C THR A 74 -2.75 -24.34 7.15
N GLY A 75 -3.55 -24.72 8.14
CA GLY A 75 -3.20 -25.72 9.15
C GLY A 75 -2.17 -25.23 10.18
N LEU A 76 -1.86 -23.93 10.19
CA LEU A 76 -1.05 -23.25 11.19
C LEU A 76 -1.92 -22.46 12.17
N GLU A 77 -1.41 -22.27 13.36
CA GLU A 77 -1.94 -21.40 14.40
C GLU A 77 -0.92 -20.29 14.75
N LEU A 78 -1.36 -19.26 15.45
CA LEU A 78 -0.49 -18.14 15.87
C LEU A 78 0.76 -18.62 16.64
N LYS A 79 0.64 -19.68 17.44
CA LYS A 79 1.76 -20.27 18.22
C LYS A 79 2.83 -20.92 17.34
N ASP A 80 2.52 -21.26 16.09
CA ASP A 80 3.46 -21.90 15.16
C ASP A 80 4.37 -20.87 14.47
N LEU A 81 4.08 -19.59 14.63
CA LEU A 81 4.91 -18.51 14.10
C LEU A 81 6.16 -18.33 14.98
N ASN A 82 7.33 -18.57 14.40
CA ASN A 82 8.61 -18.49 15.15
C ASN A 82 8.94 -17.05 15.57
N TYR A 83 8.59 -16.07 14.75
CA TYR A 83 8.82 -14.66 15.04
C TYR A 83 7.81 -13.77 14.31
N VAL A 84 7.32 -12.74 14.99
CA VAL A 84 6.35 -11.79 14.45
C VAL A 84 6.87 -10.37 14.60
N VAL A 85 6.83 -9.59 13.53
CA VAL A 85 7.15 -8.16 13.53
C VAL A 85 5.90 -7.35 13.20
N GLY A 86 5.56 -6.41 14.08
CA GLY A 86 4.53 -5.41 13.85
C GLY A 86 5.08 -4.18 13.12
N THR A 87 4.33 -3.65 12.16
CA THR A 87 4.65 -2.42 11.43
C THR A 87 3.40 -1.58 11.18
N GLY A 88 3.51 -0.47 10.47
CA GLY A 88 2.43 0.47 10.23
C GLY A 88 2.24 1.49 11.36
N TYR A 89 1.19 2.28 11.23
CA TYR A 89 0.82 3.29 12.24
C TYR A 89 0.51 2.63 13.58
N GLY A 90 -0.22 1.51 13.59
CA GLY A 90 -0.61 0.74 14.77
C GLY A 90 0.44 -0.26 15.26
N ARG A 91 1.69 -0.25 14.78
CA ARG A 91 2.71 -1.27 15.07
C ARG A 91 2.97 -1.56 16.54
N VAL A 92 2.81 -0.56 17.41
CA VAL A 92 3.01 -0.72 18.86
C VAL A 92 1.84 -1.40 19.56
N ASN A 93 0.73 -1.54 18.86
CA ASN A 93 -0.52 -2.15 19.34
C ASN A 93 -0.74 -3.57 18.78
N VAL A 94 0.29 -4.23 18.26
CA VAL A 94 0.24 -5.65 17.85
C VAL A 94 0.64 -6.50 19.05
N PRO A 95 -0.32 -7.10 19.79
CA PRO A 95 -0.04 -7.61 21.14
C PRO A 95 0.81 -8.89 21.14
N PHE A 96 0.88 -9.60 20.03
CA PHE A 96 1.65 -10.83 19.85
C PHE A 96 2.95 -10.64 19.06
N ALA A 97 3.29 -9.40 18.69
CA ALA A 97 4.55 -9.12 18.00
C ALA A 97 5.75 -9.21 18.94
N ASN A 98 6.79 -9.90 18.50
CA ASN A 98 8.06 -9.94 19.21
C ASN A 98 8.81 -8.61 19.11
N ARG A 99 8.56 -7.83 18.04
CA ARG A 99 9.19 -6.53 17.81
C ARG A 99 8.33 -5.63 16.91
N ALA A 100 8.42 -4.32 17.15
CA ALA A 100 7.87 -3.31 16.24
C ALA A 100 9.01 -2.68 15.42
N ILE A 101 8.79 -2.55 14.09
CA ILE A 101 9.72 -1.88 13.16
C ILE A 101 8.93 -0.82 12.39
N THR A 102 9.60 0.27 12.04
CA THR A 102 8.97 1.38 11.32
C THR A 102 8.47 0.96 9.95
N GLU A 103 7.32 1.46 9.56
CA GLU A 103 6.72 1.18 8.25
C GLU A 103 7.64 1.56 7.09
N ILE A 104 8.42 2.64 7.22
CA ILE A 104 9.35 3.09 6.17
C ILE A 104 10.42 2.03 5.90
N ALA A 105 11.00 1.44 6.95
CA ALA A 105 11.98 0.36 6.80
C ALA A 105 11.34 -0.91 6.22
N CYS A 106 10.12 -1.24 6.65
CA CYS A 106 9.39 -2.41 6.18
C CYS A 106 8.98 -2.26 4.70
N HIS A 107 8.44 -1.11 4.28
CA HIS A 107 8.12 -0.85 2.88
C HIS A 107 9.35 -0.91 1.98
N ALA A 108 10.48 -0.35 2.39
CA ALA A 108 11.73 -0.44 1.63
C ALA A 108 12.20 -1.89 1.45
N ARG A 109 12.16 -2.68 2.53
CA ARG A 109 12.55 -4.09 2.51
C ARG A 109 11.60 -4.95 1.69
N GLY A 110 10.29 -4.72 1.83
CA GLY A 110 9.25 -5.41 1.07
C GLY A 110 9.30 -5.09 -0.41
N ALA A 111 9.43 -3.82 -0.77
CA ALA A 111 9.58 -3.42 -2.18
C ALA A 111 10.85 -4.00 -2.81
N ASN A 112 11.98 -4.02 -2.10
CA ASN A 112 13.19 -4.65 -2.57
C ASN A 112 13.01 -6.15 -2.89
N PHE A 113 12.22 -6.86 -2.06
CA PHE A 113 11.85 -8.25 -2.35
C PHE A 113 10.93 -8.38 -3.57
N MET A 114 9.90 -7.55 -3.66
CA MET A 114 8.85 -7.63 -4.69
C MET A 114 9.34 -7.24 -6.08
N TYR A 115 10.21 -6.22 -6.16
CA TYR A 115 10.66 -5.62 -7.42
C TYR A 115 12.13 -5.93 -7.74
N GLY A 116 12.83 -6.59 -6.83
CA GLY A 116 14.24 -6.95 -6.98
C GLY A 116 15.21 -5.87 -6.46
N PRO A 117 16.51 -6.22 -6.42
CA PRO A 117 17.56 -5.39 -5.79
C PRO A 117 17.91 -4.13 -6.59
N ALA A 118 17.36 -3.95 -7.78
CA ALA A 118 17.58 -2.74 -8.60
C ALA A 118 16.77 -1.54 -8.11
N VAL A 119 15.68 -1.74 -7.36
CA VAL A 119 14.82 -0.65 -6.86
C VAL A 119 15.62 0.32 -5.99
N ARG A 120 15.47 1.63 -6.24
CA ARG A 120 16.12 2.72 -5.50
C ARG A 120 15.15 3.71 -4.92
N THR A 121 14.06 3.99 -5.64
CA THR A 121 13.01 4.91 -5.18
C THR A 121 11.70 4.17 -5.11
N ILE A 122 11.03 4.28 -3.98
CA ILE A 122 9.73 3.67 -3.72
C ILE A 122 8.76 4.79 -3.36
N LEU A 123 7.62 4.81 -4.02
CA LEU A 123 6.49 5.62 -3.65
C LEU A 123 5.45 4.71 -3.01
N ASP A 124 5.30 4.82 -1.69
CA ASP A 124 4.21 4.17 -0.99
C ASP A 124 3.02 5.13 -0.87
N MET A 125 1.91 4.77 -1.50
CA MET A 125 0.67 5.55 -1.43
C MET A 125 -0.35 4.79 -0.58
N GLY A 126 -0.30 5.09 0.71
CA GLY A 126 -1.14 4.50 1.74
C GLY A 126 -2.56 5.08 1.80
N GLY A 127 -3.30 4.68 2.85
CA GLY A 127 -4.66 5.13 3.07
C GLY A 127 -4.78 6.61 3.44
N GLN A 128 -3.93 7.11 4.35
CA GLN A 128 -3.96 8.50 4.84
C GLN A 128 -2.65 9.25 4.66
N ASP A 129 -1.62 8.59 4.22
CA ASP A 129 -0.29 9.15 4.01
C ASP A 129 0.30 8.73 2.67
N CYS A 130 1.37 9.40 2.28
CA CYS A 130 2.16 9.10 1.11
C CYS A 130 3.64 9.23 1.49
N LYS A 131 4.44 8.22 1.17
CA LYS A 131 5.85 8.15 1.50
C LYS A 131 6.69 7.99 0.23
N ALA A 132 7.66 8.86 0.06
CA ALA A 132 8.72 8.70 -0.93
C ALA A 132 9.96 8.20 -0.19
N ILE A 133 10.48 7.03 -0.56
CA ILE A 133 11.54 6.33 0.16
C ILE A 133 12.67 6.03 -0.83
N ARG A 134 13.92 6.36 -0.46
CA ARG A 134 15.12 5.88 -1.15
C ARG A 134 15.76 4.75 -0.37
N CYS A 135 16.25 3.75 -1.07
CA CYS A 135 16.92 2.61 -0.47
C CYS A 135 18.15 2.16 -1.28
N ASP A 136 19.03 1.43 -0.61
CA ASP A 136 20.16 0.74 -1.24
C ASP A 136 19.70 -0.60 -1.88
N GLU A 137 20.68 -1.32 -2.47
CA GLU A 137 20.45 -2.62 -3.13
C GLU A 137 19.97 -3.74 -2.18
N LYS A 138 20.06 -3.52 -0.87
CA LYS A 138 19.57 -4.45 0.17
C LYS A 138 18.21 -4.03 0.74
N GLY A 139 17.62 -2.97 0.20
CA GLY A 139 16.37 -2.41 0.71
C GLY A 139 16.53 -1.67 2.04
N LYS A 140 17.74 -1.22 2.39
CA LYS A 140 17.97 -0.36 3.56
C LYS A 140 17.70 1.09 3.18
N VAL A 141 16.88 1.77 3.97
CA VAL A 141 16.51 3.17 3.76
C VAL A 141 17.73 4.07 3.83
N THR A 142 17.92 4.89 2.82
CA THR A 142 18.98 5.93 2.76
C THR A 142 18.42 7.32 2.95
N ASN A 143 17.17 7.57 2.51
CA ASN A 143 16.46 8.84 2.71
C ASN A 143 14.94 8.60 2.57
N PHE A 144 14.12 9.45 3.15
CA PHE A 144 12.67 9.44 2.94
C PHE A 144 12.04 10.81 3.20
N LEU A 145 10.91 11.03 2.56
CA LEU A 145 9.99 12.13 2.83
C LEU A 145 8.57 11.55 2.98
N MET A 146 7.78 12.14 3.86
CA MET A 146 6.41 11.71 4.10
C MET A 146 5.44 12.90 4.08
N ASN A 147 4.27 12.68 3.50
CA ASN A 147 3.10 13.53 3.64
C ASN A 147 2.07 12.78 4.49
N ASP A 148 2.04 13.07 5.78
CA ASP A 148 1.17 12.43 6.78
C ASP A 148 0.05 13.34 7.32
N LYS A 149 0.03 14.61 6.87
CA LYS A 149 -0.87 15.64 7.41
C LYS A 149 -2.08 15.93 6.54
N CYS A 150 -2.14 15.34 5.35
CA CYS A 150 -3.18 15.66 4.40
C CYS A 150 -3.56 14.44 3.56
N ALA A 151 -4.85 14.11 3.50
CA ALA A 151 -5.38 13.02 2.67
C ALA A 151 -5.32 13.32 1.15
N ALA A 152 -4.96 14.53 0.74
CA ALA A 152 -4.71 14.83 -0.67
C ALA A 152 -3.50 14.01 -1.16
N GLY A 153 -3.69 13.29 -2.27
CA GLY A 153 -2.67 12.37 -2.79
C GLY A 153 -2.63 10.99 -2.10
N THR A 154 -3.69 10.58 -1.40
CA THR A 154 -3.76 9.32 -0.65
C THR A 154 -4.98 8.49 -1.04
N GLY A 155 -4.98 7.21 -0.64
CA GLY A 155 -6.08 6.29 -0.90
C GLY A 155 -7.42 6.77 -0.36
N ARG A 156 -7.44 7.42 0.80
CA ARG A 156 -8.67 7.97 1.39
C ARG A 156 -9.31 9.05 0.53
N GLY A 157 -8.49 9.88 -0.10
CA GLY A 157 -8.98 10.86 -1.07
C GLY A 157 -9.64 10.18 -2.27
N MET A 158 -9.05 9.12 -2.79
CA MET A 158 -9.62 8.34 -3.90
C MET A 158 -10.95 7.67 -3.51
N GLU A 159 -11.04 7.08 -2.30
CA GLU A 159 -12.30 6.53 -1.78
C GLU A 159 -13.42 7.58 -1.73
N VAL A 160 -13.11 8.82 -1.30
CA VAL A 160 -14.08 9.93 -1.26
C VAL A 160 -14.60 10.27 -2.65
N PHE A 161 -13.74 10.25 -3.68
CA PHE A 161 -14.16 10.51 -5.06
C PHE A 161 -14.94 9.35 -5.66
N ALA A 162 -14.51 8.12 -5.43
CA ALA A 162 -15.24 6.92 -5.86
C ALA A 162 -16.67 6.89 -5.30
N ASP A 163 -16.83 7.18 -3.99
CA ASP A 163 -18.12 7.27 -3.33
C ASP A 163 -18.96 8.43 -3.86
N MET A 164 -18.41 9.64 -3.94
CA MET A 164 -19.12 10.83 -4.45
C MET A 164 -19.65 10.64 -5.87
N LEU A 165 -18.86 9.99 -6.72
CA LEU A 165 -19.21 9.77 -8.13
C LEU A 165 -20.01 8.49 -8.34
N GLN A 166 -20.18 7.66 -7.30
CA GLN A 166 -20.83 6.36 -7.36
C GLN A 166 -20.19 5.47 -8.44
N ILE A 167 -18.87 5.28 -8.33
CA ILE A 167 -18.05 4.49 -9.26
C ILE A 167 -17.23 3.49 -8.42
N PRO A 168 -17.19 2.19 -8.79
CA PRO A 168 -16.32 1.22 -8.15
C PRO A 168 -14.85 1.68 -8.20
N ILE A 169 -14.13 1.51 -7.08
CA ILE A 169 -12.75 2.00 -6.98
C ILE A 169 -11.83 1.35 -8.01
N GLU A 170 -12.11 0.11 -8.38
CA GLU A 170 -11.39 -0.64 -9.40
C GLU A 170 -11.53 -0.01 -10.81
N GLU A 171 -12.64 0.70 -11.07
CA GLU A 171 -12.95 1.29 -12.37
C GLU A 171 -12.44 2.74 -12.51
N VAL A 172 -12.14 3.41 -11.38
CA VAL A 172 -11.74 4.82 -11.36
C VAL A 172 -10.56 5.11 -12.29
N GLY A 173 -9.55 4.24 -12.27
CA GLY A 173 -8.34 4.39 -13.06
C GLY A 173 -8.64 4.42 -14.56
N GLU A 174 -9.30 3.40 -15.07
CA GLU A 174 -9.60 3.28 -16.51
C GLU A 174 -10.60 4.34 -16.98
N MET A 175 -11.64 4.64 -16.18
CA MET A 175 -12.59 5.70 -16.51
C MET A 175 -11.92 7.07 -16.64
N SER A 176 -10.89 7.34 -15.85
CA SER A 176 -10.16 8.62 -15.90
C SER A 176 -9.41 8.85 -17.21
N TYR A 177 -9.27 7.84 -18.07
CA TYR A 177 -8.68 7.94 -19.41
C TYR A 177 -9.70 8.02 -20.53
N GLN A 178 -10.98 7.86 -20.25
CA GLN A 178 -12.06 8.01 -21.24
C GLN A 178 -12.38 9.50 -21.49
N VAL A 179 -11.34 10.26 -21.82
CA VAL A 179 -11.40 11.72 -22.07
C VAL A 179 -10.67 12.03 -23.37
N GLU A 180 -11.16 13.01 -24.11
CA GLU A 180 -10.54 13.45 -25.38
C GLU A 180 -9.24 14.21 -25.15
N SER A 181 -9.17 14.95 -24.05
CA SER A 181 -7.99 15.70 -23.64
C SER A 181 -7.90 15.77 -22.12
N GLU A 182 -6.69 15.85 -21.59
CA GLU A 182 -6.44 15.94 -20.14
C GLU A 182 -6.97 17.30 -19.62
N PRO A 183 -7.91 17.30 -18.65
CA PRO A 183 -8.44 18.54 -18.09
C PRO A 183 -7.43 19.18 -17.12
N ALA A 184 -7.64 20.46 -16.81
CA ALA A 184 -6.94 21.08 -15.69
C ALA A 184 -7.22 20.31 -14.38
N PRO A 185 -6.20 20.07 -13.53
CA PRO A 185 -6.38 19.36 -12.28
C PRO A 185 -7.25 20.18 -11.32
N VAL A 186 -8.07 19.48 -10.51
CA VAL A 186 -8.73 20.10 -9.35
C VAL A 186 -7.72 20.43 -8.27
N SER A 187 -8.12 21.14 -7.22
CA SER A 187 -7.24 21.48 -6.10
C SER A 187 -6.52 20.25 -5.53
N SER A 188 -5.20 20.28 -5.52
CA SER A 188 -4.35 19.26 -4.88
C SER A 188 -4.04 19.55 -3.41
N THR A 189 -4.51 20.70 -2.87
CA THR A 189 -4.16 21.17 -1.54
C THR A 189 -4.91 20.41 -0.44
N CYS A 190 -6.22 20.19 -0.63
CA CYS A 190 -7.09 19.55 0.37
C CYS A 190 -8.23 18.80 -0.32
N VAL A 191 -8.50 17.56 0.14
CA VAL A 191 -9.61 16.72 -0.38
C VAL A 191 -10.97 17.41 -0.26
N VAL A 192 -11.21 18.21 0.79
CA VAL A 192 -12.48 18.92 0.95
C VAL A 192 -12.66 19.97 -0.15
N PHE A 193 -11.62 20.73 -0.47
CA PHE A 193 -11.67 21.70 -1.57
C PHE A 193 -11.79 21.00 -2.93
N ALA A 194 -11.00 19.93 -3.15
CA ALA A 194 -11.10 19.12 -4.37
C ALA A 194 -12.53 18.58 -4.57
N LYS A 195 -13.14 18.03 -3.51
CA LYS A 195 -14.53 17.53 -3.54
C LYS A 195 -15.53 18.64 -3.85
N SER A 196 -15.39 19.83 -3.26
CA SER A 196 -16.27 20.97 -3.51
C SER A 196 -16.16 21.46 -4.94
N GLU A 197 -14.95 21.55 -5.47
CA GLU A 197 -14.67 21.92 -6.85
C GLU A 197 -15.25 20.90 -7.83
N ALA A 198 -14.98 19.62 -7.62
CA ALA A 198 -15.53 18.53 -8.41
C ALA A 198 -17.07 18.52 -8.44
N ALA A 199 -17.71 18.79 -7.29
CA ALA A 199 -19.17 18.94 -7.23
C ALA A 199 -19.66 20.16 -8.04
N GLY A 200 -18.87 21.22 -8.10
CA GLY A 200 -19.13 22.39 -8.98
C GLY A 200 -19.04 22.01 -10.46
N LEU A 201 -17.99 21.28 -10.85
CA LEU A 201 -17.80 20.79 -12.22
C LEU A 201 -18.95 19.88 -12.68
N LEU A 202 -19.37 18.94 -11.82
CA LEU A 202 -20.55 18.10 -12.11
C LEU A 202 -21.81 18.93 -12.33
N ARG A 203 -22.07 19.95 -11.50
CA ARG A 203 -23.22 20.86 -11.67
C ARG A 203 -23.14 21.69 -12.95
N SER A 204 -21.92 21.99 -13.43
CA SER A 204 -21.73 22.69 -14.72
C SER A 204 -21.80 21.76 -15.94
N GLY A 205 -22.11 20.46 -15.73
CA GLY A 205 -22.33 19.49 -16.80
C GLY A 205 -21.09 18.65 -17.17
N TRP A 206 -20.04 18.71 -16.40
CA TRP A 206 -18.89 17.82 -16.63
C TRP A 206 -19.26 16.35 -16.42
N PRO A 207 -18.89 15.45 -17.34
CA PRO A 207 -19.08 14.03 -17.14
C PRO A 207 -18.12 13.48 -16.08
N LYS A 208 -18.50 12.36 -15.43
CA LYS A 208 -17.75 11.77 -14.31
C LYS A 208 -16.31 11.42 -14.66
N ASN A 209 -16.06 10.89 -15.87
CA ASN A 209 -14.73 10.55 -16.36
C ASN A 209 -13.79 11.76 -16.41
N LEU A 210 -14.29 12.93 -16.83
CA LEU A 210 -13.51 14.16 -16.88
C LEU A 210 -13.16 14.66 -15.46
N VAL A 211 -14.11 14.55 -14.51
CA VAL A 211 -13.86 14.87 -13.09
C VAL A 211 -12.82 13.91 -12.49
N LEU A 212 -12.90 12.61 -12.82
CA LEU A 212 -11.90 11.63 -12.38
C LEU A 212 -10.51 11.91 -12.96
N ALA A 213 -10.44 12.30 -14.25
CA ALA A 213 -9.17 12.69 -14.89
C ALA A 213 -8.54 13.87 -14.13
N ALA A 214 -9.31 14.94 -13.88
CA ALA A 214 -8.85 16.11 -13.12
C ALA A 214 -8.37 15.77 -11.72
N TYR A 215 -9.03 14.82 -11.04
CA TYR A 215 -8.62 14.37 -9.71
C TYR A 215 -7.37 13.50 -9.73
N CYS A 216 -7.28 12.51 -10.64
CA CYS A 216 -6.09 11.67 -10.78
C CYS A 216 -4.86 12.51 -11.16
N SER A 217 -5.02 13.53 -12.00
CA SER A 217 -3.98 14.50 -12.34
C SER A 217 -3.53 15.29 -11.11
N ALA A 218 -4.47 15.80 -10.31
CA ALA A 218 -4.16 16.51 -9.06
C ALA A 218 -3.37 15.65 -8.06
N MET A 219 -3.71 14.34 -7.96
CA MET A 219 -2.96 13.39 -7.13
C MET A 219 -1.54 13.18 -7.66
N ALA A 220 -1.37 12.99 -8.96
CA ALA A 220 -0.07 12.80 -9.59
C ALA A 220 0.85 14.02 -9.34
N HIS A 221 0.39 15.24 -9.65
CA HIS A 221 1.14 16.49 -9.40
C HIS A 221 1.57 16.62 -7.92
N ARG A 222 0.67 16.27 -6.98
CA ARG A 222 0.98 16.33 -5.55
C ARG A 222 2.14 15.43 -5.18
N VAL A 223 2.15 14.24 -5.73
CA VAL A 223 3.13 13.20 -5.39
C VAL A 223 4.46 13.44 -6.11
N VAL A 224 4.42 13.92 -7.37
CA VAL A 224 5.64 14.32 -8.10
C VAL A 224 6.42 15.36 -7.31
N SER A 225 5.77 16.37 -6.75
CA SER A 225 6.42 17.37 -5.89
C SER A 225 7.10 16.77 -4.65
N LEU A 226 6.60 15.64 -4.12
CA LEU A 226 7.24 14.93 -3.02
C LEU A 226 8.49 14.17 -3.49
N LEU A 227 8.40 13.50 -4.64
CA LEU A 227 9.48 12.76 -5.25
C LEU A 227 10.64 13.67 -5.70
N ASP A 228 10.33 14.83 -6.28
CA ASP A 228 11.32 15.84 -6.67
C ASP A 228 12.14 16.33 -5.47
N ARG A 229 11.45 16.59 -4.35
CA ARG A 229 12.11 17.01 -3.10
C ARG A 229 12.98 15.92 -2.49
N LEU A 230 12.63 14.64 -2.65
CA LEU A 230 13.44 13.52 -2.21
C LEU A 230 14.71 13.39 -3.06
N GLY A 231 14.62 13.75 -4.33
CA GLY A 231 15.63 13.44 -5.34
C GLY A 231 15.57 11.97 -5.75
N MET A 232 14.86 11.68 -6.85
CA MET A 232 14.66 10.31 -7.32
C MET A 232 15.93 9.68 -7.86
N GLU A 233 16.09 8.38 -7.59
CA GLU A 233 17.05 7.49 -8.24
C GLU A 233 16.30 6.36 -8.94
N LYS A 234 16.78 5.93 -10.12
CA LYS A 234 16.25 4.74 -10.82
C LYS A 234 16.76 3.47 -10.12
N GLU A 235 16.04 2.38 -10.07
CA GLU A 235 14.73 2.08 -10.59
C GLU A 235 13.62 2.52 -9.58
N PHE A 236 12.42 2.77 -10.12
CA PHE A 236 11.29 3.30 -9.38
C PHE A 236 10.16 2.28 -9.23
N ALA A 237 9.60 2.16 -8.04
CA ALA A 237 8.47 1.27 -7.72
C ALA A 237 7.36 2.02 -6.97
N ILE A 238 6.13 1.55 -7.11
CA ILE A 238 4.96 2.09 -6.40
C ILE A 238 4.33 0.97 -5.57
N THR A 239 4.09 1.23 -4.28
CA THR A 239 3.41 0.33 -3.34
C THR A 239 2.15 0.96 -2.76
N GLY A 240 1.39 0.20 -1.99
CA GLY A 240 0.12 0.63 -1.42
C GLY A 240 -1.07 0.46 -2.37
N GLY A 241 -2.26 0.86 -1.91
CA GLY A 241 -3.51 0.65 -2.66
C GLY A 241 -3.61 1.46 -3.94
N ILE A 242 -3.01 2.66 -3.99
CA ILE A 242 -3.05 3.52 -5.20
C ILE A 242 -2.18 2.96 -6.32
N ALA A 243 -1.21 2.11 -6.05
CA ALA A 243 -0.47 1.40 -7.09
C ALA A 243 -1.37 0.56 -8.03
N LYS A 244 -2.58 0.21 -7.58
CA LYS A 244 -3.61 -0.48 -8.37
C LYS A 244 -4.44 0.46 -9.26
N ASN A 245 -4.31 1.78 -9.08
CA ASN A 245 -5.07 2.78 -9.85
C ASN A 245 -4.26 3.21 -11.09
N SER A 246 -4.60 2.65 -12.26
CA SER A 246 -3.94 2.95 -13.53
C SER A 246 -3.99 4.46 -13.85
N GLY A 247 -5.06 5.15 -13.46
CA GLY A 247 -5.26 6.58 -13.69
C GLY A 247 -4.20 7.47 -13.06
N VAL A 248 -3.80 7.14 -11.82
CA VAL A 248 -2.74 7.86 -11.10
C VAL A 248 -1.37 7.40 -11.58
N VAL A 249 -1.16 6.07 -11.69
CA VAL A 249 0.14 5.49 -12.04
C VAL A 249 0.64 6.01 -13.39
N ARG A 250 -0.19 5.95 -14.46
CA ARG A 250 0.22 6.41 -15.80
C ARG A 250 0.49 7.92 -15.84
N ARG A 251 -0.26 8.73 -15.06
CA ARG A 251 0.02 10.18 -14.97
C ARG A 251 1.34 10.45 -14.27
N LEU A 252 1.64 9.72 -13.21
CA LEU A 252 2.95 9.77 -12.54
C LEU A 252 4.09 9.39 -13.50
N GLU A 253 3.94 8.27 -14.21
CA GLU A 253 4.92 7.82 -15.20
C GLU A 253 5.14 8.85 -16.30
N GLY A 254 4.08 9.48 -16.79
CA GLY A 254 4.12 10.54 -17.81
C GLY A 254 4.84 11.79 -17.33
N GLU A 255 4.54 12.30 -16.14
CA GLU A 255 5.19 13.48 -15.57
C GLU A 255 6.66 13.25 -15.23
N LEU A 256 6.97 12.10 -14.64
CA LEU A 256 8.32 11.74 -14.26
C LEU A 256 9.16 11.25 -15.44
N LYS A 257 8.55 10.92 -16.58
CA LYS A 257 9.18 10.28 -17.76
C LYS A 257 9.94 9.01 -17.38
N ILE A 258 9.35 8.22 -16.49
CA ILE A 258 9.89 6.97 -15.96
C ILE A 258 8.76 5.94 -15.91
N THR A 259 9.04 4.71 -16.34
CA THR A 259 8.11 3.58 -16.12
C THR A 259 8.39 2.94 -14.77
N ALA A 260 7.35 2.77 -13.95
CA ALA A 260 7.46 2.08 -12.68
C ALA A 260 7.67 0.57 -12.89
N LEU A 261 8.50 -0.04 -12.04
CA LEU A 261 8.68 -1.48 -12.01
C LEU A 261 7.33 -2.19 -11.78
N LYS A 262 7.17 -3.36 -12.37
CA LYS A 262 5.98 -4.21 -12.22
C LYS A 262 6.30 -5.39 -11.29
N THR A 263 5.28 -5.90 -10.62
CA THR A 263 5.37 -7.05 -9.74
C THR A 263 4.13 -7.91 -9.87
N GLU A 264 4.25 -9.20 -9.57
CA GLU A 264 3.13 -10.14 -9.47
C GLU A 264 2.47 -10.12 -8.06
N TYR A 265 3.18 -9.55 -7.08
CA TYR A 265 2.67 -9.46 -5.71
C TYR A 265 1.62 -8.35 -5.57
N ASP A 266 0.70 -8.52 -4.62
CA ASP A 266 -0.19 -7.42 -4.23
C ASP A 266 0.62 -6.26 -3.62
N THR A 267 0.51 -5.09 -4.21
CA THR A 267 1.27 -3.90 -3.80
C THR A 267 0.92 -3.41 -2.39
N GLN A 268 -0.23 -3.82 -1.83
CA GLN A 268 -0.66 -3.44 -0.48
C GLN A 268 0.06 -4.23 0.63
N ILE A 269 0.64 -5.40 0.31
CA ILE A 269 1.31 -6.22 1.33
C ILE A 269 2.77 -5.83 1.57
N ALA A 270 3.32 -4.85 0.85
CA ALA A 270 4.74 -4.50 0.89
C ALA A 270 5.26 -4.25 2.32
N GLY A 271 4.50 -3.52 3.15
CA GLY A 271 4.84 -3.27 4.55
C GLY A 271 4.90 -4.55 5.39
N ALA A 272 3.83 -5.35 5.34
CA ALA A 272 3.75 -6.62 6.07
C ALA A 272 4.80 -7.64 5.59
N LEU A 273 5.06 -7.70 4.28
CA LEU A 273 6.07 -8.57 3.70
C LEU A 273 7.48 -8.18 4.16
N GLY A 274 7.81 -6.90 4.16
CA GLY A 274 9.07 -6.41 4.69
C GLY A 274 9.22 -6.69 6.19
N ALA A 275 8.15 -6.56 6.96
CA ALA A 275 8.12 -6.92 8.38
C ALA A 275 8.38 -8.43 8.58
N ALA A 276 7.78 -9.31 7.76
CA ALA A 276 8.02 -10.76 7.81
C ALA A 276 9.47 -11.13 7.47
N LEU A 277 10.09 -10.42 6.52
CA LEU A 277 11.52 -10.58 6.21
C LEU A 277 12.41 -10.15 7.37
N PHE A 278 12.08 -9.07 8.06
CA PHE A 278 12.78 -8.68 9.29
C PHE A 278 12.56 -9.70 10.41
N ALA A 279 11.35 -10.26 10.55
CA ALA A 279 11.04 -11.29 11.52
C ALA A 279 11.96 -12.51 11.34
N LYS A 280 12.10 -13.02 10.11
CA LYS A 280 13.02 -14.12 9.78
C LYS A 280 14.45 -13.78 10.17
N ALA A 281 14.98 -12.63 9.74
CA ALA A 281 16.35 -12.23 10.01
C ALA A 281 16.64 -12.06 11.52
N LEU A 282 15.66 -11.57 12.29
CA LEU A 282 15.79 -11.42 13.74
C LEU A 282 15.76 -12.77 14.45
N PHE A 283 14.93 -13.71 14.02
CA PHE A 283 14.89 -15.06 14.55
C PHE A 283 16.23 -15.80 14.32
N GLU A 284 16.75 -15.76 13.10
CA GLU A 284 18.06 -16.35 12.76
C GLU A 284 19.21 -15.76 13.57
N LYS A 285 19.13 -14.47 13.90
CA LYS A 285 20.14 -13.81 14.74
C LYS A 285 20.02 -14.16 16.22
N ALA A 286 18.81 -14.42 16.72
CA ALA A 286 18.57 -14.78 18.12
C ALA A 286 18.97 -16.24 18.44
N GLY A 287 18.99 -17.11 17.43
CA GLY A 287 19.42 -18.50 17.54
C GLY A 287 20.92 -18.73 17.41
N LYS A 288 21.68 -17.65 17.17
CA LYS A 288 23.16 -17.65 17.18
C LYS A 288 23.70 -17.04 18.48
#